data_93e5b5ba42aa875ad446f79264e7c2ed
#
_entry.id   93e5b5ba42aa875ad446f79264e7c2ed
#
_cell.length_a   1.000
_cell.length_b   1.000
_cell.length_c   1.000
_cell.angle_alpha   90.00
_cell.angle_beta   90.00
_cell.angle_gamma   90.00
#
_symmetry.space_group_name_H-M   'P 1'
#
loop_
_entity.id
_entity.type
_entity.pdbx_description
1 polymer ?
#
loop_
_entity_poly.entity_id
_entity_poly.type
_entity_poly.pdbx_seq_one_letter_code
_entity_poly.pdbx_strand_id
1 'polypeptide(L)'
;MTQPTKPRIPRPAVGAPDPANQTPDPAARNAGPGSGVAAVMTTLGIIGSGMIGGTVARLSVAAGHKVVLSNSRGPETLAELAAELGPLATAGTAEQAAEAGDLVLVSVPVKAFGDLPVKPLSGKPVLDTGNYYPQRDGHIAELDTGALTSSGLLQRDRPDAQVVKVFNNIFFKHLGSLARRHGAEDRTALPIAGDSPAAKAAVTAFLDSIGYDAVDAGSLADSWRQEPGTPVYGTPYGPFSDEAGTPAPAAKIHTALIGALR
;
A
#
# COMPACT_ATOMS: atom_id res chain seq x y z
N MET A 1 -23.82 -40.65 81.07
CA MET A 1 -22.98 -40.92 79.93
C MET A 1 -23.64 -40.33 78.70
N THR A 2 -23.30 -39.13 78.37
CA THR A 2 -23.86 -38.36 77.24
C THR A 2 -22.92 -38.43 76.04
N GLN A 3 -23.34 -38.90 74.87
CA GLN A 3 -22.60 -38.97 73.64
C GLN A 3 -22.49 -37.59 73.00
N PRO A 4 -21.35 -37.22 72.41
CA PRO A 4 -21.17 -35.94 71.73
C PRO A 4 -21.78 -35.99 70.34
N THR A 5 -22.57 -34.97 70.00
CA THR A 5 -23.13 -34.70 68.69
C THR A 5 -22.05 -34.25 67.68
N LYS A 6 -22.00 -34.95 66.54
CA LYS A 6 -21.14 -34.56 65.39
C LYS A 6 -21.54 -33.19 64.79
N PRO A 7 -20.61 -32.32 64.43
CA PRO A 7 -20.93 -31.06 63.72
C PRO A 7 -21.36 -31.35 62.27
N ARG A 8 -22.37 -30.64 61.84
CA ARG A 8 -22.95 -30.68 60.48
C ARG A 8 -22.06 -29.80 59.57
N ILE A 9 -21.48 -30.43 58.50
CA ILE A 9 -20.73 -29.73 57.48
C ILE A 9 -21.72 -29.01 56.57
N PRO A 10 -21.56 -27.66 56.32
CA PRO A 10 -22.40 -26.95 55.35
C PRO A 10 -22.05 -27.38 53.92
N ARG A 11 -23.08 -27.54 53.06
CA ARG A 11 -22.96 -27.80 51.63
C ARG A 11 -22.30 -26.60 50.94
N PRO A 12 -21.37 -26.80 49.97
CA PRO A 12 -20.82 -25.72 49.20
C PRO A 12 -21.90 -25.08 48.32
N ALA A 13 -21.88 -23.74 48.25
CA ALA A 13 -22.71 -22.97 47.36
C ALA A 13 -22.38 -23.31 45.89
N VAL A 14 -23.42 -23.35 45.04
CA VAL A 14 -23.30 -23.54 43.60
C VAL A 14 -22.42 -22.41 43.06
N GLY A 15 -21.28 -22.78 42.50
CA GLY A 15 -20.30 -21.86 41.96
C GLY A 15 -20.84 -21.04 40.79
N ALA A 16 -20.44 -19.78 40.77
CA ALA A 16 -20.61 -18.92 39.61
C ALA A 16 -19.93 -19.52 38.37
N PRO A 17 -20.45 -19.30 37.17
CA PRO A 17 -19.88 -19.88 35.93
C PRO A 17 -18.46 -19.34 35.68
N ASP A 18 -17.58 -20.26 35.29
CA ASP A 18 -16.19 -20.02 34.94
C ASP A 18 -16.09 -19.04 33.74
N PRO A 19 -15.36 -17.91 33.86
CA PRO A 19 -15.20 -16.95 32.77
C PRO A 19 -14.40 -17.48 31.56
N ALA A 20 -13.78 -18.65 31.65
CA ALA A 20 -13.00 -19.26 30.56
C ALA A 20 -13.83 -20.00 29.51
N ASN A 21 -15.16 -20.18 29.71
CA ASN A 21 -16.02 -20.94 28.79
C ASN A 21 -17.17 -20.10 28.22
N GLN A 22 -16.90 -18.81 27.89
CA GLN A 22 -17.82 -18.01 27.10
C GLN A 22 -17.49 -18.18 25.63
N THR A 23 -18.28 -18.97 24.90
CA THR A 23 -18.32 -18.96 23.44
C THR A 23 -18.67 -17.54 22.98
N PRO A 24 -17.87 -16.92 22.05
CA PRO A 24 -18.16 -15.57 21.60
C PRO A 24 -19.51 -15.54 20.87
N ASP A 25 -20.35 -14.58 21.24
CA ASP A 25 -21.64 -14.27 20.65
C ASP A 25 -21.49 -14.04 19.14
N PRO A 26 -22.17 -14.80 18.26
CA PRO A 26 -22.14 -14.59 16.83
C PRO A 26 -22.69 -13.21 16.39
N ALA A 27 -23.43 -12.49 17.24
CA ALA A 27 -23.91 -11.13 16.98
C ALA A 27 -22.81 -10.05 17.06
N ALA A 28 -21.66 -10.34 17.69
CA ALA A 28 -20.54 -9.38 17.78
C ALA A 28 -19.71 -9.29 16.49
N ARG A 29 -19.99 -10.09 15.46
CA ARG A 29 -19.27 -10.08 14.16
C ARG A 29 -19.84 -9.09 13.14
N ASN A 30 -20.90 -8.37 13.46
CA ASN A 30 -21.55 -7.39 12.58
C ASN A 30 -21.53 -5.96 13.14
N ALA A 31 -20.43 -5.53 13.77
CA ALA A 31 -20.15 -4.10 13.86
C ALA A 31 -19.68 -3.67 12.46
N GLY A 32 -20.62 -3.28 11.64
CA GLY A 32 -20.35 -2.64 10.33
C GLY A 32 -19.46 -1.40 10.49
N PRO A 33 -18.83 -0.93 9.42
CA PRO A 33 -17.92 0.21 9.47
C PRO A 33 -18.65 1.40 10.07
N GLY A 34 -18.11 1.96 11.17
CA GLY A 34 -18.60 3.19 11.74
C GLY A 34 -18.69 4.26 10.66
N SER A 35 -19.67 5.17 10.80
CA SER A 35 -20.02 6.26 9.90
C SER A 35 -18.83 7.19 9.58
N GLY A 36 -17.86 6.69 8.82
CA GLY A 36 -16.87 7.43 8.08
C GLY A 36 -17.42 7.68 6.68
N VAL A 37 -17.14 8.82 6.10
CA VAL A 37 -17.43 9.20 4.71
C VAL A 37 -17.29 7.95 3.83
N ALA A 38 -18.36 7.57 3.12
CA ALA A 38 -18.34 6.41 2.25
C ALA A 38 -17.13 6.53 1.32
N ALA A 39 -16.17 5.63 1.45
CA ALA A 39 -14.99 5.64 0.60
C ALA A 39 -15.47 5.56 -0.85
N VAL A 40 -15.13 6.56 -1.66
CA VAL A 40 -15.49 6.57 -3.08
C VAL A 40 -14.83 5.35 -3.70
N MET A 41 -15.66 4.46 -4.24
CA MET A 41 -15.18 3.25 -4.91
C MET A 41 -14.38 3.68 -6.14
N THR A 42 -13.09 3.41 -6.14
CA THR A 42 -12.15 3.78 -7.21
C THR A 42 -11.76 2.51 -7.97
N THR A 43 -11.54 2.62 -9.27
CA THR A 43 -10.91 1.56 -10.04
C THR A 43 -9.41 1.84 -10.11
N LEU A 44 -8.59 0.89 -9.65
CA LEU A 44 -7.14 0.94 -9.79
C LEU A 44 -6.69 0.07 -10.97
N GLY A 45 -6.12 0.71 -12.00
CA GLY A 45 -5.39 0.01 -13.04
C GLY A 45 -3.97 -0.30 -12.56
N ILE A 46 -3.51 -1.55 -12.73
CA ILE A 46 -2.16 -1.96 -12.30
C ILE A 46 -1.36 -2.43 -13.50
N ILE A 47 -0.31 -1.70 -13.83
CA ILE A 47 0.68 -2.10 -14.83
C ILE A 47 1.90 -2.64 -14.09
N GLY A 48 2.01 -3.98 -14.06
CA GLY A 48 3.05 -4.66 -13.30
C GLY A 48 2.53 -5.28 -11.99
N SER A 49 1.89 -6.43 -12.07
CA SER A 49 1.35 -7.18 -10.93
C SER A 49 2.40 -8.10 -10.28
N GLY A 50 3.61 -7.55 -10.02
CA GLY A 50 4.67 -8.21 -9.26
C GLY A 50 4.44 -8.09 -7.73
N MET A 51 5.55 -8.08 -6.96
CA MET A 51 5.46 -8.06 -5.48
C MET A 51 4.72 -6.83 -4.96
N ILE A 52 5.12 -5.62 -5.37
CA ILE A 52 4.45 -4.37 -4.94
C ILE A 52 3.06 -4.29 -5.56
N GLY A 53 2.92 -4.44 -6.89
CA GLY A 53 1.63 -4.35 -7.57
C GLY A 53 0.61 -5.35 -7.04
N GLY A 54 1.01 -6.60 -6.80
CA GLY A 54 0.14 -7.63 -6.21
C GLY A 54 -0.25 -7.32 -4.75
N THR A 55 0.66 -6.73 -3.95
CA THR A 55 0.33 -6.32 -2.58
C THR A 55 -0.65 -5.14 -2.58
N VAL A 56 -0.43 -4.13 -3.42
CA VAL A 56 -1.37 -3.00 -3.56
C VAL A 56 -2.73 -3.49 -4.07
N ALA A 57 -2.77 -4.47 -4.99
CA ALA A 57 -4.02 -5.08 -5.44
C ALA A 57 -4.83 -5.70 -4.29
N ARG A 58 -4.16 -6.50 -3.41
CA ARG A 58 -4.80 -7.10 -2.23
C ARG A 58 -5.35 -6.06 -1.27
N LEU A 59 -4.57 -5.03 -0.97
CA LEU A 59 -5.01 -3.93 -0.10
C LEU A 59 -6.19 -3.17 -0.72
N SER A 60 -6.16 -2.92 -2.03
CA SER A 60 -7.22 -2.22 -2.75
C SER A 60 -8.54 -2.99 -2.72
N VAL A 61 -8.50 -4.29 -3.01
CA VAL A 61 -9.69 -5.15 -2.97
C VAL A 61 -10.23 -5.28 -1.54
N ALA A 62 -9.35 -5.41 -0.54
CA ALA A 62 -9.75 -5.43 0.87
C ALA A 62 -10.42 -4.12 1.31
N ALA A 63 -10.06 -3.00 0.70
CA ALA A 63 -10.69 -1.68 0.90
C ALA A 63 -11.96 -1.47 0.05
N GLY A 64 -12.35 -2.43 -0.79
CA GLY A 64 -13.55 -2.36 -1.64
C GLY A 64 -13.34 -1.71 -3.01
N HIS A 65 -12.11 -1.43 -3.42
CA HIS A 65 -11.80 -0.90 -4.75
C HIS A 65 -11.82 -1.99 -5.82
N LYS A 66 -12.17 -1.60 -7.05
CA LYS A 66 -11.99 -2.47 -8.23
C LYS A 66 -10.54 -2.43 -8.68
N VAL A 67 -10.04 -3.55 -9.21
CA VAL A 67 -8.67 -3.66 -9.70
C VAL A 67 -8.65 -4.31 -11.08
N VAL A 68 -7.90 -3.70 -12.01
CA VAL A 68 -7.56 -4.31 -13.29
C VAL A 68 -6.07 -4.60 -13.32
N LEU A 69 -5.71 -5.88 -13.28
CA LEU A 69 -4.33 -6.37 -13.19
C LEU A 69 -3.73 -6.50 -14.59
N SER A 70 -2.48 -6.10 -14.76
CA SER A 70 -1.73 -6.43 -15.98
C SER A 70 -0.26 -6.72 -15.69
N ASN A 71 0.38 -7.46 -16.59
CA ASN A 71 1.83 -7.69 -16.60
C ASN A 71 2.32 -7.85 -18.05
N SER A 72 3.63 -8.00 -18.22
CA SER A 72 4.26 -8.17 -19.54
C SER A 72 4.08 -9.57 -20.16
N ARG A 73 3.54 -10.54 -19.42
CA ARG A 73 3.39 -11.93 -19.87
C ARG A 73 1.99 -12.26 -20.38
N GLY A 74 1.06 -11.33 -20.25
CA GLY A 74 -0.32 -11.49 -20.66
C GLY A 74 -1.30 -11.79 -19.50
N PRO A 75 -2.60 -11.46 -19.69
CA PRO A 75 -3.62 -11.56 -18.65
C PRO A 75 -3.87 -12.99 -18.18
N GLU A 76 -3.64 -14.00 -19.01
CA GLU A 76 -3.80 -15.42 -18.67
C GLU A 76 -2.87 -15.84 -17.50
N THR A 77 -1.70 -15.21 -17.37
CA THR A 77 -0.74 -15.48 -16.29
C THR A 77 -1.18 -14.88 -14.95
N LEU A 78 -2.24 -14.09 -14.95
CA LEU A 78 -2.81 -13.44 -13.76
C LEU A 78 -4.11 -14.07 -13.29
N ALA A 79 -4.55 -15.17 -13.90
CA ALA A 79 -5.81 -15.84 -13.59
C ALA A 79 -5.90 -16.28 -12.12
N GLU A 80 -4.81 -16.83 -11.57
CA GLU A 80 -4.73 -17.25 -10.17
C GLU A 80 -4.85 -16.05 -9.22
N LEU A 81 -4.11 -14.97 -9.47
CA LEU A 81 -4.18 -13.77 -8.66
C LEU A 81 -5.55 -13.10 -8.74
N ALA A 82 -6.16 -13.04 -9.92
CA ALA A 82 -7.50 -12.50 -10.09
C ALA A 82 -8.55 -13.35 -9.34
N ALA A 83 -8.44 -14.69 -9.39
CA ALA A 83 -9.30 -15.60 -8.65
C ALA A 83 -9.13 -15.47 -7.12
N GLU A 84 -7.89 -15.34 -6.63
CA GLU A 84 -7.58 -15.08 -5.22
C GLU A 84 -8.26 -13.80 -4.73
N LEU A 85 -8.18 -12.72 -5.52
CA LEU A 85 -8.73 -11.41 -5.18
C LEU A 85 -10.26 -11.33 -5.31
N GLY A 86 -10.87 -12.27 -6.04
CA GLY A 86 -12.32 -12.37 -6.18
C GLY A 86 -12.95 -11.34 -7.14
N PRO A 87 -14.27 -11.05 -6.99
CA PRO A 87 -15.06 -10.38 -8.02
C PRO A 87 -14.71 -8.91 -8.28
N LEU A 88 -13.90 -8.29 -7.43
CA LEU A 88 -13.43 -6.91 -7.62
C LEU A 88 -12.17 -6.83 -8.48
N ALA A 89 -11.54 -7.97 -8.82
CA ALA A 89 -10.33 -8.01 -9.61
C ALA A 89 -10.56 -8.68 -10.97
N THR A 90 -9.99 -8.10 -12.01
CA THR A 90 -9.94 -8.68 -13.35
C THR A 90 -8.53 -8.59 -13.91
N ALA A 91 -8.17 -9.51 -14.81
CA ALA A 91 -6.91 -9.44 -15.55
C ALA A 91 -7.15 -8.83 -16.95
N GLY A 92 -6.20 -8.02 -17.40
CA GLY A 92 -6.24 -7.37 -18.70
C GLY A 92 -4.84 -7.03 -19.23
N THR A 93 -4.79 -6.36 -20.37
CA THR A 93 -3.56 -5.78 -20.92
C THR A 93 -3.19 -4.50 -20.16
N ALA A 94 -1.95 -4.00 -20.36
CA ALA A 94 -1.52 -2.73 -19.79
C ALA A 94 -2.42 -1.56 -20.24
N GLU A 95 -2.86 -1.57 -21.52
CA GLU A 95 -3.82 -0.60 -22.05
C GLU A 95 -5.17 -0.68 -21.35
N GLN A 96 -5.75 -1.88 -21.24
CA GLN A 96 -7.02 -2.09 -20.56
C GLN A 96 -6.96 -1.66 -19.08
N ALA A 97 -5.86 -1.98 -18.39
CA ALA A 97 -5.66 -1.55 -17.01
C ALA A 97 -5.58 -0.02 -16.90
N ALA A 98 -4.82 0.62 -17.79
CA ALA A 98 -4.71 2.08 -17.82
C ALA A 98 -6.03 2.78 -18.20
N GLU A 99 -6.79 2.23 -19.15
CA GLU A 99 -8.08 2.77 -19.57
C GLU A 99 -9.13 2.71 -18.46
N ALA A 100 -9.24 1.55 -17.80
CA ALA A 100 -10.23 1.30 -16.76
C ALA A 100 -9.95 2.06 -15.45
N GLY A 101 -8.65 2.32 -15.14
CA GLY A 101 -8.25 2.93 -13.88
C GLY A 101 -8.63 4.40 -13.77
N ASP A 102 -9.25 4.80 -12.65
CA ASP A 102 -9.33 6.19 -12.21
C ASP A 102 -7.96 6.66 -11.71
N LEU A 103 -7.20 5.74 -11.12
CA LEU A 103 -5.80 5.82 -10.75
C LEU A 103 -5.04 4.69 -11.45
N VAL A 104 -3.80 4.91 -11.86
CA VAL A 104 -2.99 3.87 -12.49
C VAL A 104 -1.70 3.66 -11.73
N LEU A 105 -1.49 2.45 -11.20
CA LEU A 105 -0.23 2.05 -10.57
C LEU A 105 0.73 1.51 -11.63
N VAL A 106 1.92 2.10 -11.73
CA VAL A 106 3.02 1.63 -12.55
C VAL A 106 4.08 0.99 -11.65
N SER A 107 4.20 -0.33 -11.74
CA SER A 107 5.11 -1.15 -10.92
C SER A 107 5.97 -2.05 -11.80
N VAL A 108 6.69 -1.42 -12.71
CA VAL A 108 7.61 -2.07 -13.67
C VAL A 108 9.04 -1.52 -13.52
N PRO A 109 10.06 -2.25 -13.97
CA PRO A 109 11.44 -1.72 -14.06
C PRO A 109 11.50 -0.43 -14.88
N VAL A 110 12.40 0.49 -14.51
CA VAL A 110 12.57 1.79 -15.20
C VAL A 110 12.83 1.63 -16.69
N LYS A 111 13.61 0.62 -17.10
CA LYS A 111 13.86 0.31 -18.51
C LYS A 111 12.61 0.01 -19.35
N ALA A 112 11.49 -0.32 -18.71
CA ALA A 112 10.21 -0.61 -19.38
C ALA A 112 9.28 0.61 -19.46
N PHE A 113 9.70 1.79 -19.01
CA PHE A 113 8.85 3.00 -19.07
C PHE A 113 8.49 3.39 -20.50
N GLY A 114 9.39 3.13 -21.47
CA GLY A 114 9.12 3.37 -22.88
C GLY A 114 7.94 2.57 -23.45
N ASP A 115 7.68 1.38 -22.90
CA ASP A 115 6.63 0.46 -23.35
C ASP A 115 5.25 0.75 -22.75
N LEU A 116 5.15 1.70 -21.80
CA LEU A 116 3.87 2.04 -21.17
C LEU A 116 2.91 2.70 -22.16
N PRO A 117 1.59 2.47 -22.06
CA PRO A 117 0.61 3.11 -22.91
C PRO A 117 0.64 4.65 -22.72
N VAL A 118 0.53 5.40 -23.82
CA VAL A 118 0.59 6.88 -23.79
C VAL A 118 -0.80 7.47 -23.54
N LYS A 119 -1.74 7.22 -24.46
CA LYS A 119 -3.08 7.81 -24.42
C LYS A 119 -3.88 7.43 -23.18
N PRO A 120 -3.92 6.15 -22.76
CA PRO A 120 -4.68 5.77 -21.58
C PRO A 120 -4.20 6.37 -20.26
N LEU A 121 -2.94 6.85 -20.19
CA LEU A 121 -2.39 7.51 -19.01
C LEU A 121 -2.60 9.03 -19.00
N SER A 122 -2.99 9.61 -20.14
CA SER A 122 -3.18 11.07 -20.27
C SER A 122 -4.25 11.60 -19.30
N GLY A 123 -3.90 12.65 -18.56
CA GLY A 123 -4.78 13.31 -17.58
C GLY A 123 -5.00 12.54 -16.28
N LYS A 124 -4.47 11.31 -16.13
CA LYS A 124 -4.70 10.47 -14.95
C LYS A 124 -3.59 10.60 -13.92
N PRO A 125 -3.93 10.47 -12.62
CA PRO A 125 -2.92 10.24 -11.59
C PRO A 125 -2.24 8.89 -11.82
N VAL A 126 -0.91 8.91 -11.94
CA VAL A 126 -0.06 7.73 -12.17
C VAL A 126 0.84 7.53 -10.95
N LEU A 127 0.59 6.46 -10.20
CA LEU A 127 1.34 6.08 -9.01
C LEU A 127 2.59 5.30 -9.45
N ASP A 128 3.76 5.92 -9.34
CA ASP A 128 5.03 5.32 -9.75
C ASP A 128 5.77 4.69 -8.58
N THR A 129 6.03 3.39 -8.68
CA THR A 129 6.82 2.63 -7.71
C THR A 129 8.26 2.39 -8.17
N GLY A 130 8.66 3.01 -9.27
CA GLY A 130 9.94 2.76 -9.94
C GLY A 130 11.14 3.13 -9.09
N ASN A 131 12.14 2.26 -9.08
CA ASN A 131 13.48 2.52 -8.59
C ASN A 131 14.49 2.21 -9.68
N TYR A 132 15.44 3.10 -9.90
CA TYR A 132 16.49 2.90 -10.86
C TYR A 132 17.63 2.08 -10.26
N TYR A 133 18.01 1.00 -10.99
CA TYR A 133 19.16 0.17 -10.68
C TYR A 133 19.95 -0.08 -11.98
N PRO A 134 21.12 0.56 -12.18
CA PRO A 134 21.90 0.43 -13.41
C PRO A 134 22.17 -1.03 -13.80
N GLN A 135 22.37 -1.91 -12.81
CA GLN A 135 22.64 -3.34 -13.04
C GLN A 135 21.44 -4.09 -13.67
N ARG A 136 20.21 -3.61 -13.43
CA ARG A 136 18.98 -4.20 -13.98
C ARG A 136 18.48 -3.46 -15.22
N ASP A 137 18.55 -2.13 -15.20
CA ASP A 137 17.88 -1.25 -16.14
C ASP A 137 18.80 -0.80 -17.28
N GLY A 138 20.14 -1.03 -17.13
CA GLY A 138 21.16 -0.41 -17.95
C GLY A 138 21.48 1.02 -17.49
N HIS A 139 22.52 1.60 -18.06
CA HIS A 139 22.90 2.99 -17.78
C HIS A 139 22.00 3.97 -18.53
N ILE A 140 21.38 4.89 -17.75
CA ILE A 140 20.55 5.99 -18.27
C ILE A 140 21.22 7.29 -17.81
N ALA A 141 21.82 8.03 -18.74
CA ALA A 141 22.71 9.15 -18.45
C ALA A 141 22.09 10.21 -17.52
N GLU A 142 20.82 10.55 -17.71
CA GLU A 142 20.12 11.55 -16.88
C GLU A 142 19.89 11.06 -15.45
N LEU A 143 19.74 9.75 -15.25
CA LEU A 143 19.58 9.15 -13.91
C LEU A 143 20.95 8.93 -13.25
N ASP A 144 21.95 8.50 -14.01
CA ASP A 144 23.33 8.31 -13.52
C ASP A 144 23.94 9.63 -13.00
N THR A 145 23.62 10.75 -13.67
CA THR A 145 24.10 12.09 -13.28
C THR A 145 23.20 12.79 -12.25
N GLY A 146 22.03 12.21 -11.96
CA GLY A 146 21.02 12.84 -11.11
C GLY A 146 20.35 14.07 -11.73
N ALA A 147 20.46 14.27 -13.05
CA ALA A 147 19.74 15.34 -13.76
C ALA A 147 18.23 15.14 -13.75
N LEU A 148 17.78 13.88 -13.73
CA LEU A 148 16.40 13.50 -13.49
C LEU A 148 16.32 12.51 -12.32
N THR A 149 15.14 12.42 -11.70
CA THR A 149 14.73 11.32 -10.84
C THR A 149 14.10 10.23 -11.70
N SER A 150 13.95 9.01 -11.18
CA SER A 150 13.26 7.94 -11.92
C SER A 150 11.82 8.32 -12.28
N SER A 151 11.09 8.97 -11.40
CA SER A 151 9.73 9.47 -11.68
C SER A 151 9.72 10.68 -12.61
N GLY A 152 10.77 11.52 -12.56
CA GLY A 152 10.97 12.61 -13.52
C GLY A 152 11.17 12.08 -14.96
N LEU A 153 11.87 10.95 -15.11
CA LEU A 153 11.99 10.26 -16.39
C LEU A 153 10.63 9.78 -16.90
N LEU A 154 9.83 9.14 -16.04
CA LEU A 154 8.48 8.70 -16.40
C LEU A 154 7.59 9.88 -16.82
N GLN A 155 7.62 11.00 -16.07
CA GLN A 155 6.84 12.19 -16.39
C GLN A 155 7.27 12.81 -17.73
N ARG A 156 8.55 12.85 -18.03
CA ARG A 156 9.06 13.31 -19.33
C ARG A 156 8.55 12.44 -20.49
N ASP A 157 8.58 11.13 -20.32
CA ASP A 157 8.15 10.17 -21.34
C ASP A 157 6.62 10.06 -21.45
N ARG A 158 5.88 10.53 -20.46
CA ARG A 158 4.41 10.58 -20.38
C ARG A 158 3.96 11.97 -19.92
N PRO A 159 4.17 13.01 -20.76
CA PRO A 159 4.02 14.42 -20.35
C PRO A 159 2.60 14.77 -19.90
N ASP A 160 1.60 14.11 -20.45
CA ASP A 160 0.20 14.36 -20.10
C ASP A 160 -0.28 13.55 -18.87
N ALA A 161 0.51 12.63 -18.34
CA ALA A 161 0.21 11.93 -17.11
C ALA A 161 0.47 12.84 -15.90
N GLN A 162 -0.17 12.55 -14.77
CA GLN A 162 0.08 13.24 -13.50
C GLN A 162 0.82 12.30 -12.56
N VAL A 163 2.15 12.20 -12.72
CA VAL A 163 2.96 11.23 -12.00
C VAL A 163 3.11 11.62 -10.54
N VAL A 164 2.90 10.64 -9.65
CA VAL A 164 3.15 10.73 -8.21
C VAL A 164 4.00 9.54 -7.81
N LYS A 165 5.20 9.77 -7.31
CA LYS A 165 6.07 8.73 -6.75
C LYS A 165 5.54 8.28 -5.40
N VAL A 166 5.33 6.95 -5.24
CA VAL A 166 4.81 6.34 -4.00
C VAL A 166 5.14 4.85 -3.98
N PHE A 167 5.14 4.21 -2.83
CA PHE A 167 5.41 2.77 -2.60
C PHE A 167 6.81 2.28 -2.96
N ASN A 168 7.64 3.10 -3.56
CA ASN A 168 8.97 2.70 -4.02
C ASN A 168 9.95 2.40 -2.88
N ASN A 169 9.67 2.93 -1.69
CA ASN A 169 10.57 2.97 -0.54
C ASN A 169 10.18 2.00 0.59
N ILE A 170 9.19 1.15 0.40
CA ILE A 170 8.74 0.17 1.38
C ILE A 170 8.86 -1.27 0.83
N PHE A 171 9.29 -2.20 1.69
CA PHE A 171 9.31 -3.62 1.34
C PHE A 171 7.90 -4.16 1.20
N PHE A 172 7.63 -4.98 0.17
CA PHE A 172 6.27 -5.42 -0.15
C PHE A 172 5.59 -6.20 0.99
N LYS A 173 6.35 -6.93 1.84
CA LYS A 173 5.80 -7.61 3.01
C LYS A 173 5.38 -6.61 4.08
N HIS A 174 6.21 -5.59 4.34
CA HIS A 174 5.86 -4.49 5.25
C HIS A 174 4.63 -3.73 4.73
N LEU A 175 4.56 -3.50 3.42
CA LEU A 175 3.39 -2.88 2.80
C LEU A 175 2.11 -3.72 3.02
N GLY A 176 2.22 -5.05 3.03
CA GLY A 176 1.08 -5.94 3.32
C GLY A 176 0.69 -5.98 4.80
N SER A 177 1.67 -5.90 5.71
CA SER A 177 1.48 -6.12 7.15
C SER A 177 1.17 -4.85 7.96
N LEU A 178 1.59 -3.66 7.48
CA LEU A 178 1.51 -2.40 8.22
C LEU A 178 0.27 -1.56 7.92
N ALA A 179 -0.64 -2.02 7.06
CA ALA A 179 -1.90 -1.34 6.80
C ALA A 179 -2.80 -1.32 8.05
N ARG A 180 -3.35 -0.17 8.41
CA ARG A 180 -4.22 0.03 9.55
C ARG A 180 -5.45 0.84 9.15
N ARG A 181 -6.59 0.57 9.80
CA ARG A 181 -7.81 1.35 9.59
C ARG A 181 -7.58 2.84 9.89
N HIS A 182 -8.37 3.69 9.29
CA HIS A 182 -8.38 5.12 9.60
C HIS A 182 -8.51 5.37 11.12
N GLY A 183 -7.72 6.30 11.65
CA GLY A 183 -7.72 6.68 13.07
C GLY A 183 -7.00 5.71 14.01
N ALA A 184 -6.35 4.65 13.54
CA ALA A 184 -5.50 3.81 14.38
C ALA A 184 -4.24 4.58 14.82
N GLU A 185 -3.80 4.38 16.06
CA GLU A 185 -2.64 5.10 16.63
C GLU A 185 -1.30 4.68 15.98
N ASP A 186 -1.21 3.43 15.49
CA ASP A 186 -0.02 2.84 14.88
C ASP A 186 -0.03 2.91 13.34
N ARG A 187 -0.70 3.92 12.76
CA ARG A 187 -0.70 4.08 11.30
C ARG A 187 0.70 4.37 10.75
N THR A 188 0.99 3.72 9.65
CA THR A 188 2.22 3.92 8.89
C THR A 188 1.98 4.95 7.79
N ALA A 189 2.93 5.88 7.63
CA ALA A 189 2.90 6.87 6.57
C ALA A 189 3.86 6.49 5.43
N LEU A 190 3.47 6.87 4.20
CA LEU A 190 4.27 6.72 3.00
C LEU A 190 4.58 8.11 2.41
N PRO A 191 5.82 8.38 1.96
CA PRO A 191 6.13 9.60 1.26
C PRO A 191 5.51 9.59 -0.14
N ILE A 192 5.00 10.73 -0.57
CA ILE A 192 4.53 10.98 -1.92
C ILE A 192 5.22 12.21 -2.50
N ALA A 193 5.63 12.16 -3.77
CA ALA A 193 6.19 13.31 -4.47
C ALA A 193 5.55 13.46 -5.86
N GLY A 194 5.16 14.69 -6.24
CA GLY A 194 4.49 14.94 -7.50
C GLY A 194 4.22 16.41 -7.72
N ASP A 195 4.07 16.80 -8.98
CA ASP A 195 3.92 18.21 -9.37
C ASP A 195 2.45 18.67 -9.43
N SER A 196 1.49 17.72 -9.55
CA SER A 196 0.06 18.01 -9.57
C SER A 196 -0.55 17.93 -8.15
N PRO A 197 -1.01 19.05 -7.56
CA PRO A 197 -1.70 19.02 -6.26
C PRO A 197 -2.95 18.14 -6.28
N ALA A 198 -3.68 18.12 -7.40
CA ALA A 198 -4.88 17.28 -7.54
C ALA A 198 -4.53 15.78 -7.54
N ALA A 199 -3.47 15.38 -8.25
CA ALA A 199 -3.00 14.00 -8.25
C ALA A 199 -2.49 13.57 -6.86
N LYS A 200 -1.71 14.43 -6.17
CA LYS A 200 -1.28 14.16 -4.79
C LYS A 200 -2.47 14.00 -3.84
N ALA A 201 -3.50 14.84 -3.97
CA ALA A 201 -4.73 14.71 -3.16
C ALA A 201 -5.46 13.39 -3.42
N ALA A 202 -5.59 12.98 -4.70
CA ALA A 202 -6.21 11.70 -5.07
C ALA A 202 -5.41 10.51 -4.52
N VAL A 203 -4.07 10.55 -4.62
CA VAL A 203 -3.19 9.52 -4.07
C VAL A 203 -3.27 9.48 -2.54
N THR A 204 -3.32 10.63 -1.86
CA THR A 204 -3.50 10.70 -0.40
C THR A 204 -4.81 10.04 0.04
N ALA A 205 -5.92 10.35 -0.63
CA ALA A 205 -7.22 9.72 -0.35
C ALA A 205 -7.20 8.21 -0.60
N PHE A 206 -6.54 7.77 -1.67
CA PHE A 206 -6.36 6.35 -1.96
C PHE A 206 -5.50 5.66 -0.88
N LEU A 207 -4.38 6.24 -0.46
CA LEU A 207 -3.54 5.71 0.60
C LEU A 207 -4.33 5.56 1.92
N ASP A 208 -5.11 6.58 2.29
CA ASP A 208 -5.94 6.52 3.48
C ASP A 208 -6.93 5.36 3.44
N SER A 209 -7.57 5.13 2.28
CA SER A 209 -8.54 4.05 2.08
C SER A 209 -7.92 2.66 2.22
N ILE A 210 -6.67 2.49 1.82
CA ILE A 210 -5.93 1.20 1.91
C ILE A 210 -5.10 1.05 3.18
N GLY A 211 -5.21 2.00 4.12
CA GLY A 211 -4.67 1.87 5.48
C GLY A 211 -3.36 2.61 5.74
N TYR A 212 -3.01 3.63 4.96
CA TYR A 212 -1.77 4.40 5.08
C TYR A 212 -2.02 5.90 5.17
N ASP A 213 -1.15 6.62 5.89
CA ASP A 213 -1.07 8.06 5.82
C ASP A 213 -0.12 8.49 4.69
N ALA A 214 -0.27 9.69 4.18
CA ALA A 214 0.64 10.29 3.21
C ALA A 214 1.49 11.38 3.85
N VAL A 215 2.78 11.46 3.47
CA VAL A 215 3.66 12.59 3.76
C VAL A 215 4.09 13.21 2.44
N ASP A 216 3.74 14.47 2.21
CA ASP A 216 4.15 15.19 1.01
C ASP A 216 5.65 15.46 1.04
N ALA A 217 6.39 14.85 0.13
CA ALA A 217 7.84 14.99 -0.02
C ALA A 217 8.24 16.05 -1.07
N GLY A 218 7.26 16.79 -1.61
CA GLY A 218 7.48 17.87 -2.57
C GLY A 218 7.16 17.52 -4.01
N SER A 219 7.95 18.10 -4.93
CA SER A 219 7.82 17.91 -6.38
C SER A 219 8.42 16.59 -6.86
N LEU A 220 8.22 16.24 -8.14
CA LEU A 220 8.93 15.10 -8.74
C LEU A 220 10.45 15.30 -8.72
N ALA A 221 10.94 16.52 -8.82
CA ALA A 221 12.38 16.81 -8.69
C ALA A 221 12.90 16.49 -7.27
N ASP A 222 12.05 16.55 -6.24
CA ASP A 222 12.39 16.17 -4.86
C ASP A 222 12.28 14.67 -4.59
N SER A 223 11.72 13.90 -5.52
CA SER A 223 11.45 12.45 -5.33
C SER A 223 12.72 11.60 -5.12
N TRP A 224 13.90 12.13 -5.45
CA TRP A 224 15.17 11.49 -5.13
C TRP A 224 15.34 11.20 -3.64
N ARG A 225 14.69 12.00 -2.75
CA ARG A 225 14.76 11.82 -1.29
C ARG A 225 14.20 10.49 -0.82
N GLN A 226 13.41 9.81 -1.66
CA GLN A 226 12.85 8.49 -1.36
C GLN A 226 13.39 7.38 -2.27
N GLU A 227 14.42 7.65 -3.06
CA GLU A 227 15.09 6.64 -3.89
C GLU A 227 16.08 5.78 -3.10
N PRO A 228 16.55 4.65 -3.66
CA PRO A 228 17.52 3.76 -3.02
C PRO A 228 18.75 4.51 -2.49
N GLY A 229 19.19 4.14 -1.29
CA GLY A 229 20.35 4.76 -0.63
C GLY A 229 20.02 5.94 0.27
N THR A 230 18.75 6.40 0.29
CA THR A 230 18.32 7.50 1.19
C THR A 230 17.78 6.98 2.52
N PRO A 231 17.74 7.82 3.57
CA PRO A 231 17.28 7.41 4.89
C PRO A 231 15.83 6.92 4.95
N VAL A 232 14.98 7.38 4.01
CA VAL A 232 13.56 6.96 3.98
C VAL A 232 13.35 5.65 3.20
N TYR A 233 14.37 5.18 2.48
CA TYR A 233 14.29 3.94 1.71
C TYR A 233 14.43 2.71 2.61
N GLY A 234 13.32 2.02 2.87
CA GLY A 234 13.25 0.80 3.68
C GLY A 234 13.43 1.00 5.18
N THR A 235 14.41 1.79 5.58
CA THR A 235 14.86 1.96 6.99
C THR A 235 13.74 2.28 7.99
N PRO A 236 12.79 3.18 7.71
CA PRO A 236 11.74 3.50 8.68
C PRO A 236 10.83 2.33 9.04
N TYR A 237 10.69 1.36 8.15
CA TYR A 237 9.73 0.26 8.27
C TYR A 237 10.34 -1.01 8.87
N GLY A 238 11.60 -0.96 9.29
CA GLY A 238 12.31 -2.11 9.85
C GLY A 238 13.18 -2.87 8.85
N PRO A 239 13.97 -3.85 9.33
CA PRO A 239 14.86 -4.64 8.48
C PRO A 239 14.05 -5.60 7.59
N PHE A 240 14.51 -5.86 6.37
CA PHE A 240 13.85 -6.79 5.44
C PHE A 240 13.79 -8.25 5.92
N SER A 241 14.57 -8.59 6.93
CA SER A 241 14.52 -9.90 7.61
C SER A 241 13.33 -10.06 8.56
N ASP A 242 12.71 -8.97 8.99
CA ASP A 242 11.47 -8.95 9.76
C ASP A 242 10.31 -8.68 8.82
N GLU A 243 9.53 -9.71 8.46
CA GLU A 243 8.43 -9.61 7.51
C GLU A 243 7.23 -8.81 8.05
N ALA A 244 7.10 -8.71 9.38
CA ALA A 244 6.04 -7.95 10.03
C ALA A 244 6.26 -6.44 9.88
N GLY A 245 7.50 -6.00 9.89
CA GLY A 245 7.87 -4.60 9.85
C GLY A 245 7.53 -3.83 11.13
N THR A 246 7.86 -2.55 11.12
CA THR A 246 7.62 -1.62 12.22
C THR A 246 6.78 -0.44 11.75
N PRO A 247 5.70 -0.06 12.44
CA PRO A 247 4.95 1.14 12.11
C PRO A 247 5.83 2.40 12.06
N ALA A 248 5.62 3.20 11.04
CA ALA A 248 6.38 4.42 10.80
C ALA A 248 5.42 5.61 10.67
N PRO A 249 5.14 6.34 11.76
CA PRO A 249 4.24 7.49 11.73
C PRO A 249 4.82 8.63 10.88
N ALA A 250 3.98 9.56 10.44
CA ALA A 250 4.33 10.67 9.55
C ALA A 250 5.57 11.47 10.03
N ALA A 251 5.71 11.70 11.33
CA ALA A 251 6.86 12.40 11.90
C ALA A 251 8.19 11.67 11.63
N LYS A 252 8.20 10.33 11.71
CA LYS A 252 9.39 9.51 11.40
C LYS A 252 9.76 9.61 9.92
N ILE A 253 8.77 9.54 9.04
CA ILE A 253 8.98 9.69 7.59
C ILE A 253 9.50 11.08 7.25
N HIS A 254 8.89 12.13 7.82
CA HIS A 254 9.34 13.51 7.63
C HIS A 254 10.79 13.73 8.07
N THR A 255 11.18 13.20 9.24
CA THR A 255 12.57 13.26 9.72
C THR A 255 13.54 12.56 8.76
N ALA A 256 13.16 11.39 8.24
CA ALA A 256 13.99 10.64 7.28
C ALA A 256 14.16 11.39 5.95
N LEU A 257 13.08 12.04 5.45
CA LEU A 257 13.13 12.87 4.23
C LEU A 257 14.06 14.08 4.39
N ILE A 258 14.00 14.77 5.55
CA ILE A 258 14.89 15.91 5.83
C ILE A 258 16.36 15.46 5.95
N GLY A 259 16.60 14.27 6.49
CA GLY A 259 17.94 13.69 6.63
C GLY A 259 18.56 13.21 5.31
N ALA A 260 17.85 13.23 4.20
CA ALA A 260 18.40 12.88 2.90
C ALA A 260 19.38 13.96 2.40
N LEU A 261 20.59 13.55 2.09
CA LEU A 261 21.64 14.39 1.50
C LEU A 261 21.90 13.91 0.06
N ARG A 262 22.14 14.84 -0.87
CA ARG A 262 22.45 14.60 -2.27
C ARG A 262 23.93 14.78 -2.54
#